data_3f28903dcd75ca3eaae8434386b6d487
#
_entry.id   3f28903dcd75ca3eaae8434386b6d487
#
_cell.length_a   1.000
_cell.length_b   1.000
_cell.length_c   1.000
_cell.angle_alpha   90.00
_cell.angle_beta   90.00
_cell.angle_gamma   90.00
#
_symmetry.space_group_name_H-M   'P 1'
#
loop_
_entity.id
_entity.type
_entity.pdbx_description
1 polymer ?
#
loop_
_entity_poly.entity_id
_entity_poly.type
_entity_poly.pdbx_seq_one_letter_code
_entity_poly.pdbx_strand_id
1 'polypeptide(L)'
;MRVPAGFRAAVAPLAAALALCSLSPQAAALSKRDQAAVDALTQRMQSAETRYQSALVKIRNADPTGRQDSDAALEDMEDVIAACLKQKGCAPTTMLAGYKRLLKANADSVANTDEDAEDAGQLDSDGLAADVPEAARAAALLSDDGQRFVKMVQYNPAVQAGIRRWLTDLRGPLMQSYDNYQYMRQLMWPEFQRAGLPEALLFGIMAKESNGRVHSTSRVGAAGPLQFMFATGKRFGLGDDGSGFDTRYDPKQSAQAAAEYLNERLGQLNNSIEMSLAAYNGGEGRALRINNASGGRNFWDESVYNQFPAETRDYVPMVVAAAWLFLHPREYGLNFAKVDNKLAQLRLSKSSSIYELTICMGGAGSRDGYMRALRNLNPRYQADSYLSAGTTLNATTRMVSLYNRWCTQGKRAELARTLVASDASSAIVRTGPLTVLPAQSAGEDGTLAFAGTSAAGVPVTVATGRPAPAPKAEPKKKATPKDYKIQRGDTLTEVAKKFSCDTRALAKANGLKAPRYAVKPGQRIKLSGCGD
;
A
#
# COMPACT_ATOMS: atom_id res chain seq x y z
N MET A 1 -76.50 34.71 12.15
CA MET A 1 -76.78 35.58 13.30
C MET A 1 -75.48 35.77 14.11
N ARG A 2 -75.08 37.01 14.18
CA ARG A 2 -74.30 37.73 15.25
C ARG A 2 -73.09 37.09 15.94
N VAL A 3 -71.99 37.72 15.70
CA VAL A 3 -70.80 37.99 16.54
C VAL A 3 -71.20 38.51 17.97
N PRO A 4 -70.45 38.46 19.08
CA PRO A 4 -69.16 39.17 19.15
C PRO A 4 -68.04 38.51 20.02
N ALA A 5 -66.78 38.82 19.67
CA ALA A 5 -65.72 39.57 20.39
C ALA A 5 -65.47 39.22 21.85
N GLY A 6 -64.19 38.95 22.12
CA GLY A 6 -63.58 38.91 23.44
C GLY A 6 -62.05 38.95 23.38
N PHE A 7 -61.51 40.16 23.48
CA PHE A 7 -60.09 40.45 23.71
C PHE A 7 -59.64 39.92 25.08
N ARG A 8 -58.50 39.24 25.14
CA ARG A 8 -57.61 39.27 26.31
C ARG A 8 -56.15 39.12 25.89
N ALA A 9 -55.39 40.12 26.20
CA ALA A 9 -53.96 40.18 26.16
C ALA A 9 -53.34 39.27 27.23
N ALA A 10 -52.24 38.58 26.88
CA ALA A 10 -51.32 38.02 27.87
C ALA A 10 -49.91 37.97 27.29
N VAL A 11 -49.11 38.80 27.80
CA VAL A 11 -47.68 38.80 28.15
C VAL A 11 -46.84 37.65 27.62
N ALA A 12 -45.85 38.00 26.79
CA ALA A 12 -44.73 37.13 26.39
C ALA A 12 -43.67 37.00 27.50
N PRO A 13 -43.02 35.88 27.66
CA PRO A 13 -41.67 35.84 28.17
C PRO A 13 -40.65 35.67 27.04
N LEU A 14 -39.70 36.56 27.04
CA LEU A 14 -38.48 36.54 26.22
C LEU A 14 -37.62 35.33 26.64
N ALA A 15 -37.61 34.28 25.85
CA ALA A 15 -36.60 33.21 25.97
C ALA A 15 -35.51 33.48 24.95
N ALA A 16 -34.37 33.96 25.43
CA ALA A 16 -33.15 34.07 24.66
C ALA A 16 -32.63 32.65 24.30
N ALA A 17 -32.90 32.19 23.10
CA ALA A 17 -32.27 31.00 22.55
C ALA A 17 -30.87 31.37 22.07
N LEU A 18 -29.86 31.00 22.85
CA LEU A 18 -28.47 30.92 22.39
C LEU A 18 -28.39 29.86 21.25
N ALA A 19 -28.42 30.32 20.03
CA ALA A 19 -28.06 29.49 18.87
C ALA A 19 -26.54 29.28 18.88
N LEU A 20 -26.12 28.14 19.40
CA LEU A 20 -24.80 27.58 19.14
C LEU A 20 -24.76 27.22 17.65
N CYS A 21 -24.23 28.14 16.84
CA CYS A 21 -23.80 27.84 15.49
C CYS A 21 -22.65 26.82 15.58
N SER A 22 -22.99 25.54 15.41
CA SER A 22 -22.04 24.51 15.05
C SER A 22 -21.49 24.86 13.66
N LEU A 23 -20.31 25.48 13.63
CA LEU A 23 -19.48 25.64 12.44
C LEU A 23 -19.05 24.26 11.98
N SER A 24 -19.88 23.58 11.20
CA SER A 24 -19.43 22.50 10.35
C SER A 24 -18.40 23.12 9.39
N PRO A 25 -17.22 22.51 9.17
CA PRO A 25 -16.32 22.99 8.15
C PRO A 25 -17.03 22.86 6.80
N GLN A 26 -17.50 23.97 6.26
CA GLN A 26 -17.98 24.02 4.88
C GLN A 26 -16.81 23.61 3.99
N ALA A 27 -16.91 22.45 3.36
CA ALA A 27 -16.03 22.09 2.25
C ALA A 27 -16.07 23.25 1.26
N ALA A 28 -14.92 23.90 1.06
CA ALA A 28 -14.81 25.05 0.18
C ALA A 28 -15.35 24.64 -1.19
N ALA A 29 -16.38 25.31 -1.67
CA ALA A 29 -16.97 25.04 -2.98
C ALA A 29 -15.88 25.17 -4.03
N LEU A 30 -15.83 24.20 -4.95
CA LEU A 30 -14.89 24.23 -6.08
C LEU A 30 -15.09 25.49 -6.90
N SER A 31 -14.01 26.02 -7.46
CA SER A 31 -14.14 27.12 -8.42
C SER A 31 -14.93 26.64 -9.64
N LYS A 32 -15.66 27.54 -10.30
CA LYS A 32 -16.39 27.20 -11.54
C LYS A 32 -15.50 26.55 -12.59
N ARG A 33 -14.23 26.94 -12.64
CA ARG A 33 -13.23 26.39 -13.55
C ARG A 33 -12.86 24.95 -13.16
N ASP A 34 -12.64 24.68 -11.87
CA ASP A 34 -12.33 23.32 -11.38
C ASP A 34 -13.53 22.40 -11.56
N GLN A 35 -14.74 22.88 -11.29
CA GLN A 35 -15.97 22.09 -11.52
C GLN A 35 -16.13 21.74 -13.00
N ALA A 36 -15.98 22.68 -13.91
CA ALA A 36 -16.04 22.42 -15.36
C ALA A 36 -14.97 21.42 -15.82
N ALA A 37 -13.77 21.46 -15.22
CA ALA A 37 -12.72 20.49 -15.51
C ALA A 37 -13.08 19.08 -15.02
N VAL A 38 -13.67 18.95 -13.84
CA VAL A 38 -14.16 17.67 -13.31
C VAL A 38 -15.30 17.12 -14.16
N ASP A 39 -16.24 17.97 -14.58
CA ASP A 39 -17.36 17.59 -15.43
C ASP A 39 -16.89 17.09 -16.81
N ALA A 40 -15.89 17.76 -17.41
CA ALA A 40 -15.27 17.33 -18.66
C ALA A 40 -14.58 15.98 -18.55
N LEU A 41 -13.87 15.71 -17.43
CA LEU A 41 -13.26 14.42 -17.17
C LEU A 41 -14.31 13.31 -16.99
N THR A 42 -15.41 13.62 -16.31
CA THR A 42 -16.53 12.69 -16.12
C THR A 42 -17.18 12.32 -17.46
N GLN A 43 -17.42 13.32 -18.32
CA GLN A 43 -17.97 13.10 -19.66
C GLN A 43 -17.01 12.28 -20.54
N ARG A 44 -15.70 12.56 -20.47
CA ARG A 44 -14.68 11.81 -21.20
C ARG A 44 -14.64 10.35 -20.76
N MET A 45 -14.75 10.07 -19.45
CA MET A 45 -14.86 8.71 -18.90
C MET A 45 -16.07 7.97 -19.46
N GLN A 46 -17.25 8.59 -19.44
CA GLN A 46 -18.48 7.97 -19.97
C GLN A 46 -18.40 7.70 -21.48
N SER A 47 -17.77 8.60 -22.22
CA SER A 47 -17.54 8.40 -23.66
C SER A 47 -16.58 7.23 -23.93
N ALA A 48 -15.51 7.12 -23.16
CA ALA A 48 -14.57 6.00 -23.27
C ALA A 48 -15.24 4.66 -22.89
N GLU A 49 -16.10 4.67 -21.88
CA GLU A 49 -16.93 3.54 -21.48
C GLU A 49 -17.80 3.03 -22.64
N THR A 50 -18.50 3.94 -23.30
CA THR A 50 -19.37 3.60 -24.43
C THR A 50 -18.57 3.04 -25.63
N ARG A 51 -17.40 3.63 -25.91
CA ARG A 51 -16.50 3.13 -26.97
C ARG A 51 -15.97 1.74 -26.65
N TYR A 52 -15.60 1.46 -25.42
CA TYR A 52 -15.17 0.13 -25.00
C TYR A 52 -16.26 -0.91 -25.18
N GLN A 53 -17.51 -0.64 -24.78
CA GLN A 53 -18.65 -1.54 -24.98
C GLN A 53 -18.88 -1.83 -26.47
N SER A 54 -18.80 -0.79 -27.29
CA SER A 54 -18.93 -0.94 -28.75
C SER A 54 -17.79 -1.78 -29.34
N ALA A 55 -16.58 -1.60 -28.85
CA ALA A 55 -15.42 -2.38 -29.26
C ALA A 55 -15.55 -3.88 -28.89
N LEU A 56 -16.12 -4.19 -27.71
CA LEU A 56 -16.40 -5.58 -27.34
C LEU A 56 -17.43 -6.26 -28.26
N VAL A 57 -18.41 -5.49 -28.78
CA VAL A 57 -19.36 -6.00 -29.77
C VAL A 57 -18.63 -6.29 -31.09
N LYS A 58 -17.74 -5.40 -31.54
CA LYS A 58 -16.91 -5.60 -32.73
C LYS A 58 -16.01 -6.84 -32.60
N ILE A 59 -15.36 -7.02 -31.43
CA ILE A 59 -14.51 -8.20 -31.16
C ILE A 59 -15.33 -9.49 -31.27
N ARG A 60 -16.54 -9.52 -30.69
CA ARG A 60 -17.42 -10.69 -30.79
C ARG A 60 -17.84 -11.00 -32.24
N ASN A 61 -17.98 -9.97 -33.06
CA ASN A 61 -18.31 -10.09 -34.47
C ASN A 61 -17.08 -10.32 -35.37
N ALA A 62 -15.91 -10.59 -34.79
CA ALA A 62 -14.63 -10.78 -35.48
C ALA A 62 -14.21 -9.60 -36.38
N ASP A 63 -14.66 -8.37 -36.06
CA ASP A 63 -14.24 -7.15 -36.73
C ASP A 63 -12.78 -6.83 -36.35
N PRO A 64 -11.87 -6.68 -37.35
CA PRO A 64 -10.45 -6.45 -37.09
C PRO A 64 -10.15 -5.13 -36.33
N THR A 65 -11.06 -4.15 -36.37
CA THR A 65 -10.88 -2.88 -35.67
C THR A 65 -11.24 -2.96 -34.17
N GLY A 66 -11.96 -4.01 -33.77
CA GLY A 66 -12.49 -4.13 -32.42
C GLY A 66 -11.42 -4.10 -31.32
N ARG A 67 -10.25 -4.74 -31.55
CA ARG A 67 -9.13 -4.71 -30.58
C ARG A 67 -8.52 -3.31 -30.46
N GLN A 68 -8.26 -2.64 -31.59
CA GLN A 68 -7.70 -1.30 -31.58
C GLN A 68 -8.63 -0.30 -30.88
N ASP A 69 -9.94 -0.39 -31.14
CA ASP A 69 -10.94 0.46 -30.49
C ASP A 69 -11.03 0.19 -28.99
N SER A 70 -10.91 -1.08 -28.57
CA SER A 70 -10.85 -1.50 -27.17
C SER A 70 -9.63 -0.91 -26.47
N ASP A 71 -8.45 -1.04 -27.07
CA ASP A 71 -7.19 -0.54 -26.52
C ASP A 71 -7.21 0.99 -26.38
N ALA A 72 -7.70 1.69 -27.40
CA ALA A 72 -7.85 3.15 -27.36
C ALA A 72 -8.85 3.62 -26.30
N ALA A 73 -9.93 2.88 -26.07
CA ALA A 73 -10.89 3.20 -25.03
C ALA A 73 -10.33 2.96 -23.62
N LEU A 74 -9.57 1.89 -23.42
CA LEU A 74 -8.88 1.61 -22.15
C LEU A 74 -7.84 2.67 -21.83
N GLU A 75 -7.02 3.05 -22.80
CA GLU A 75 -6.04 4.14 -22.64
C GLU A 75 -6.72 5.46 -22.23
N ASP A 76 -7.82 5.80 -22.91
CA ASP A 76 -8.52 7.05 -22.61
C ASP A 76 -9.10 7.05 -21.18
N MET A 77 -9.59 5.90 -20.68
CA MET A 77 -10.03 5.77 -19.29
C MET A 77 -8.87 5.93 -18.30
N GLU A 78 -7.72 5.34 -18.59
CA GLU A 78 -6.52 5.47 -17.76
C GLU A 78 -6.01 6.91 -17.74
N ASP A 79 -6.00 7.58 -18.89
CA ASP A 79 -5.65 9.01 -18.98
C ASP A 79 -6.62 9.90 -18.20
N VAL A 80 -7.91 9.62 -18.21
CA VAL A 80 -8.91 10.34 -17.41
C VAL A 80 -8.64 10.16 -15.92
N ILE A 81 -8.33 8.95 -15.46
CA ILE A 81 -7.99 8.71 -14.05
C ILE A 81 -6.71 9.48 -13.67
N ALA A 82 -5.67 9.43 -14.51
CA ALA A 82 -4.44 10.15 -14.29
C ALA A 82 -4.63 11.68 -14.25
N ALA A 83 -5.53 12.21 -15.09
CA ALA A 83 -5.91 13.62 -15.07
C ALA A 83 -6.74 13.96 -13.82
N CYS A 84 -7.64 13.10 -13.40
CA CYS A 84 -8.46 13.25 -12.19
C CYS A 84 -7.60 13.36 -10.93
N LEU A 85 -6.53 12.57 -10.82
CA LEU A 85 -5.59 12.64 -9.69
C LEU A 85 -4.90 14.02 -9.56
N LYS A 86 -4.73 14.73 -10.68
CA LYS A 86 -4.10 16.06 -10.72
C LYS A 86 -5.12 17.20 -10.60
N GLN A 87 -6.40 16.92 -10.83
CA GLN A 87 -7.47 17.93 -10.84
C GLN A 87 -8.05 18.12 -9.44
N LYS A 88 -8.02 19.36 -8.94
CA LYS A 88 -8.62 19.71 -7.66
C LYS A 88 -10.13 19.39 -7.66
N GLY A 89 -10.57 18.63 -6.65
CA GLY A 89 -11.96 18.26 -6.47
C GLY A 89 -12.43 17.06 -7.29
N CYS A 90 -11.60 16.47 -8.11
CA CYS A 90 -11.91 15.21 -8.76
C CYS A 90 -11.77 14.05 -7.78
N ALA A 91 -12.76 13.15 -7.76
CA ALA A 91 -12.75 11.94 -6.94
C ALA A 91 -12.37 10.73 -7.80
N PRO A 92 -11.16 10.17 -7.65
CA PRO A 92 -10.74 8.99 -8.43
C PRO A 92 -11.67 7.80 -8.27
N THR A 93 -12.27 7.62 -7.09
CA THR A 93 -13.25 6.59 -6.82
C THR A 93 -14.49 6.68 -7.71
N THR A 94 -14.91 7.89 -8.08
CA THR A 94 -16.04 8.12 -9.01
C THR A 94 -15.66 7.68 -10.43
N MET A 95 -14.43 7.95 -10.87
CA MET A 95 -13.93 7.50 -12.17
C MET A 95 -13.79 5.98 -12.23
N LEU A 96 -13.30 5.36 -11.15
CA LEU A 96 -13.24 3.91 -11.03
C LEU A 96 -14.62 3.23 -11.04
N ALA A 97 -15.68 3.92 -10.57
CA ALA A 97 -17.03 3.42 -10.69
C ALA A 97 -17.47 3.25 -12.16
N GLY A 98 -16.93 4.04 -13.08
CA GLY A 98 -17.08 3.84 -14.53
C GLY A 98 -16.51 2.50 -14.98
N TYR A 99 -15.28 2.20 -14.61
CA TYR A 99 -14.66 0.89 -14.87
C TYR A 99 -15.51 -0.28 -14.31
N LYS A 100 -16.01 -0.13 -13.09
CA LYS A 100 -16.85 -1.15 -12.43
C LYS A 100 -18.15 -1.38 -13.15
N ARG A 101 -18.80 -0.30 -13.63
CA ARG A 101 -20.05 -0.41 -14.42
C ARG A 101 -19.86 -1.17 -15.72
N LEU A 102 -18.75 -0.90 -16.42
CA LEU A 102 -18.41 -1.55 -17.69
C LEU A 102 -18.30 -3.06 -17.59
N LEU A 103 -17.56 -3.46 -16.59
CA LEU A 103 -17.12 -4.83 -16.48
C LEU A 103 -18.07 -5.67 -15.65
N LYS A 104 -19.16 -5.01 -15.26
CA LYS A 104 -20.31 -5.58 -14.59
C LYS A 104 -20.06 -6.39 -13.32
N ALA A 105 -20.47 -5.81 -12.32
CA ALA A 105 -21.56 -6.11 -11.44
C ALA A 105 -21.34 -7.20 -10.41
N ASN A 106 -20.54 -8.21 -10.59
CA ASN A 106 -20.43 -9.27 -9.60
C ASN A 106 -19.06 -9.42 -8.94
N ALA A 107 -18.07 -8.60 -9.33
CA ALA A 107 -16.70 -8.88 -8.95
C ALA A 107 -16.17 -8.02 -7.81
N ASP A 108 -16.74 -6.88 -7.50
CA ASP A 108 -16.01 -5.85 -6.78
C ASP A 108 -16.64 -5.34 -5.50
N SER A 109 -17.41 -6.15 -4.83
CA SER A 109 -17.93 -5.77 -3.51
C SER A 109 -16.88 -5.80 -2.39
N VAL A 110 -15.64 -6.15 -2.70
CA VAL A 110 -14.57 -6.25 -1.71
C VAL A 110 -13.43 -5.32 -2.09
N ALA A 111 -13.70 -4.03 -2.14
CA ALA A 111 -12.65 -3.04 -1.96
C ALA A 111 -12.33 -3.01 -0.47
N ASN A 112 -11.45 -3.90 -0.06
CA ASN A 112 -10.93 -3.87 1.29
C ASN A 112 -10.01 -2.68 1.43
N THR A 113 -10.32 -1.84 2.39
CA THR A 113 -9.39 -0.90 3.01
C THR A 113 -8.30 -1.71 3.71
N ASP A 114 -7.37 -2.24 2.94
CA ASP A 114 -6.25 -2.96 3.51
C ASP A 114 -5.22 -1.97 4.01
N GLU A 115 -4.74 -2.21 5.23
CA GLU A 115 -3.61 -1.50 5.83
C GLU A 115 -2.35 -1.51 4.94
N ASP A 116 -2.32 -2.39 3.94
CA ASP A 116 -1.27 -2.48 2.93
C ASP A 116 -1.37 -1.41 1.81
N ALA A 117 -2.48 -0.71 1.69
CA ALA A 117 -2.69 0.27 0.62
C ALA A 117 -1.88 1.56 0.81
N GLU A 118 -1.55 1.92 2.05
CA GLU A 118 -0.80 3.15 2.33
C GLU A 118 0.69 3.06 1.97
N ASP A 119 1.26 1.84 1.97
CA ASP A 119 2.70 1.63 1.81
C ASP A 119 3.15 1.34 0.37
N ALA A 120 2.22 1.02 -0.53
CA ALA A 120 2.55 0.69 -1.92
C ALA A 120 2.67 1.93 -2.84
N GLY A 121 2.25 3.09 -2.37
CA GLY A 121 1.98 4.25 -3.22
C GLY A 121 3.03 5.32 -3.33
N GLN A 122 4.12 5.25 -2.61
CA GLN A 122 5.07 6.38 -2.57
C GLN A 122 6.51 5.93 -2.81
N LEU A 123 6.75 5.51 -4.04
CA LEU A 123 8.07 5.61 -4.62
C LEU A 123 8.11 6.96 -5.35
N ASP A 124 8.54 7.98 -4.64
CA ASP A 124 8.64 9.33 -5.16
C ASP A 124 9.40 9.36 -6.48
N SER A 125 8.75 9.94 -7.49
CA SER A 125 9.24 10.07 -8.87
C SER A 125 10.24 11.22 -9.05
N ASP A 126 10.99 11.56 -8.00
CA ASP A 126 11.93 12.67 -8.08
C ASP A 126 13.24 12.28 -8.78
N GLY A 127 13.38 12.71 -10.00
CA GLY A 127 14.67 13.16 -10.46
C GLY A 127 15.49 12.32 -11.41
N LEU A 128 14.94 11.44 -12.29
CA LEU A 128 15.74 10.73 -13.31
C LEU A 128 15.71 11.35 -14.72
N ALA A 129 15.03 12.48 -14.90
CA ALA A 129 14.83 13.08 -16.23
C ALA A 129 16.07 13.81 -16.78
N ALA A 130 17.12 14.02 -15.99
CA ALA A 130 18.27 14.86 -16.40
C ALA A 130 19.34 14.14 -17.25
N ASP A 131 19.38 12.78 -17.25
CA ASP A 131 20.50 12.01 -17.84
C ASP A 131 20.17 11.28 -19.15
N VAL A 132 19.04 11.59 -19.77
CA VAL A 132 18.47 10.85 -20.91
C VAL A 132 19.24 10.93 -22.23
N PRO A 133 19.87 12.06 -22.63
CA PRO A 133 20.54 12.14 -23.94
C PRO A 133 21.69 11.15 -24.14
N GLU A 134 22.41 10.78 -23.07
CA GLU A 134 23.51 9.80 -23.15
C GLU A 134 23.02 8.36 -23.23
N ALA A 135 21.90 8.05 -22.60
CA ALA A 135 21.28 6.74 -22.67
C ALA A 135 20.85 6.35 -24.08
N ALA A 136 20.34 7.29 -24.86
CA ALA A 136 19.95 7.09 -26.25
C ALA A 136 21.14 6.79 -27.17
N ARG A 137 22.31 7.37 -26.91
CA ARG A 137 23.55 7.09 -27.66
C ARG A 137 24.10 5.69 -27.36
N ALA A 138 24.03 5.25 -26.11
CA ALA A 138 24.48 3.91 -25.71
C ALA A 138 23.63 2.80 -26.32
N ALA A 139 22.30 3.03 -26.44
CA ALA A 139 21.37 2.05 -27.01
C ALA A 139 21.55 1.85 -28.53
N ALA A 140 22.04 2.87 -29.26
CA ALA A 140 22.23 2.80 -30.70
C ALA A 140 23.41 1.90 -31.14
N LEU A 141 24.27 1.44 -30.22
CA LEU A 141 25.50 0.71 -30.50
C LEU A 141 25.35 -0.84 -30.39
N LEU A 142 24.13 -1.38 -30.19
CA LEU A 142 23.98 -2.77 -29.74
C LEU A 142 23.20 -3.66 -30.73
N SER A 143 23.84 -4.72 -31.22
CA SER A 143 23.31 -5.59 -32.29
C SER A 143 23.04 -7.06 -31.92
N ASP A 144 23.21 -7.50 -30.66
CA ASP A 144 23.04 -8.90 -30.27
C ASP A 144 22.28 -9.04 -28.92
N ASP A 145 21.20 -9.85 -28.88
CA ASP A 145 20.17 -9.79 -27.82
C ASP A 145 20.66 -10.06 -26.39
N GLY A 146 21.54 -11.03 -26.18
CA GLY A 146 22.06 -11.31 -24.82
C GLY A 146 23.12 -10.29 -24.36
N GLN A 147 24.02 -9.91 -25.25
CA GLN A 147 25.03 -8.88 -24.98
C GLN A 147 24.40 -7.48 -24.94
N ARG A 148 23.29 -7.28 -25.65
CA ARG A 148 22.51 -6.07 -25.66
C ARG A 148 21.97 -5.70 -24.29
N PHE A 149 21.39 -6.68 -23.59
CA PHE A 149 20.87 -6.46 -22.23
C PHE A 149 22.00 -6.11 -21.25
N VAL A 150 23.11 -6.84 -21.26
CA VAL A 150 24.28 -6.57 -20.41
C VAL A 150 24.84 -5.17 -20.67
N LYS A 151 25.06 -4.81 -21.92
CA LYS A 151 25.56 -3.49 -22.28
C LYS A 151 24.56 -2.38 -21.97
N MET A 152 23.27 -2.61 -22.18
CA MET A 152 22.22 -1.65 -21.81
C MET A 152 22.28 -1.37 -20.31
N VAL A 153 22.37 -2.37 -19.46
CA VAL A 153 22.48 -2.17 -18.02
C VAL A 153 23.78 -1.45 -17.65
N GLN A 154 24.92 -1.81 -18.24
CA GLN A 154 26.22 -1.22 -17.91
C GLN A 154 26.37 0.24 -18.34
N TYR A 155 25.78 0.61 -19.47
CA TYR A 155 26.00 1.93 -20.07
C TYR A 155 24.79 2.86 -20.07
N ASN A 156 23.63 2.40 -19.59
CA ASN A 156 22.44 3.24 -19.50
C ASN A 156 22.39 3.97 -18.14
N PRO A 157 22.55 5.30 -18.11
CA PRO A 157 22.56 6.08 -16.86
C PRO A 157 21.27 5.96 -16.06
N ALA A 158 20.11 5.82 -16.71
CA ALA A 158 18.83 5.68 -16.02
C ALA A 158 18.74 4.33 -15.28
N VAL A 159 19.21 3.24 -15.92
CA VAL A 159 19.26 1.92 -15.28
C VAL A 159 20.29 1.91 -14.14
N GLN A 160 21.47 2.56 -14.33
CA GLN A 160 22.47 2.72 -13.28
C GLN A 160 21.94 3.51 -12.08
N ALA A 161 21.16 4.57 -12.34
CA ALA A 161 20.48 5.31 -11.28
C ALA A 161 19.42 4.45 -10.57
N GLY A 162 18.68 3.61 -11.30
CA GLY A 162 17.77 2.61 -10.74
C GLY A 162 18.47 1.61 -9.83
N ILE A 163 19.62 1.06 -10.27
CA ILE A 163 20.46 0.16 -9.45
C ILE A 163 20.88 0.87 -8.16
N ARG A 164 21.38 2.10 -8.25
CA ARG A 164 21.78 2.90 -7.08
C ARG A 164 20.61 3.07 -6.10
N ARG A 165 19.40 3.43 -6.59
CA ARG A 165 18.21 3.59 -5.75
C ARG A 165 17.82 2.29 -5.05
N TRP A 166 17.82 1.16 -5.77
CA TRP A 166 17.56 -0.15 -5.17
C TRP A 166 18.61 -0.56 -4.13
N LEU A 167 19.85 -0.11 -4.26
CA LEU A 167 20.93 -0.43 -3.31
C LEU A 167 20.99 0.53 -2.10
N THR A 168 20.33 1.69 -2.19
CA THR A 168 20.32 2.73 -1.14
C THR A 168 18.94 2.91 -0.55
N ASP A 169 18.15 3.83 -1.08
CA ASP A 169 16.86 4.25 -0.52
C ASP A 169 15.82 3.12 -0.51
N LEU A 170 15.87 2.26 -1.52
CA LEU A 170 14.94 1.13 -1.69
C LEU A 170 15.55 -0.24 -1.34
N ARG A 171 16.66 -0.26 -0.58
CA ARG A 171 17.32 -1.53 -0.22
C ARG A 171 16.40 -2.43 0.63
N GLY A 172 15.68 -1.86 1.58
CA GLY A 172 14.70 -2.59 2.38
C GLY A 172 13.59 -3.20 1.54
N PRO A 173 12.87 -2.41 0.73
CA PRO A 173 11.90 -2.89 -0.25
C PRO A 173 12.44 -3.97 -1.19
N LEU A 174 13.65 -3.84 -1.74
CA LEU A 174 14.25 -4.87 -2.61
C LEU A 174 14.42 -6.21 -1.88
N MET A 175 14.95 -6.17 -0.66
CA MET A 175 15.15 -7.38 0.15
C MET A 175 13.82 -8.04 0.52
N GLN A 176 12.81 -7.22 0.85
CA GLN A 176 11.47 -7.71 1.13
C GLN A 176 10.82 -8.33 -0.12
N SER A 177 10.99 -7.69 -1.29
CA SER A 177 10.50 -8.23 -2.57
C SER A 177 11.09 -9.61 -2.86
N TYR A 178 12.38 -9.79 -2.59
CA TYR A 178 13.02 -11.08 -2.78
C TYR A 178 12.44 -12.15 -1.84
N ASP A 179 12.31 -11.86 -0.55
CA ASP A 179 11.75 -12.80 0.42
C ASP A 179 10.30 -13.18 0.05
N ASN A 180 9.46 -12.18 -0.28
CA ASN A 180 8.08 -12.41 -0.72
C ASN A 180 8.02 -13.26 -1.99
N TYR A 181 8.88 -12.96 -2.98
CA TYR A 181 8.96 -13.72 -4.22
C TYR A 181 9.34 -15.17 -3.96
N GLN A 182 10.31 -15.45 -3.11
CA GLN A 182 10.74 -16.82 -2.82
C GLN A 182 9.60 -17.69 -2.30
N TYR A 183 8.71 -17.16 -1.46
CA TYR A 183 7.51 -17.89 -1.01
C TYR A 183 6.51 -18.16 -2.13
N MET A 184 6.38 -17.26 -3.11
CA MET A 184 5.44 -17.39 -4.22
C MET A 184 6.06 -17.98 -5.50
N ARG A 185 7.37 -18.15 -5.52
CA ARG A 185 8.12 -18.55 -6.72
C ARG A 185 7.54 -19.77 -7.42
N GLN A 186 7.17 -20.80 -6.68
CA GLN A 186 6.60 -22.04 -7.25
C GLN A 186 5.19 -21.86 -7.82
N LEU A 187 4.50 -20.77 -7.46
CA LEU A 187 3.19 -20.41 -8.02
C LEU A 187 3.33 -19.51 -9.25
N MET A 188 4.27 -18.57 -9.23
CA MET A 188 4.37 -17.51 -10.25
C MET A 188 5.34 -17.87 -11.39
N TRP A 189 6.52 -18.40 -11.07
CA TRP A 189 7.57 -18.66 -12.05
C TRP A 189 7.15 -19.65 -13.16
N PRO A 190 6.44 -20.76 -12.89
CA PRO A 190 6.02 -21.67 -13.94
C PRO A 190 5.17 -21.03 -15.05
N GLU A 191 4.45 -19.95 -14.74
CA GLU A 191 3.62 -19.24 -15.70
C GLU A 191 4.48 -18.44 -16.69
N PHE A 192 5.48 -17.72 -16.19
CA PHE A 192 6.46 -17.03 -17.03
C PHE A 192 7.33 -17.99 -17.82
N GLN A 193 7.77 -19.10 -17.22
CA GLN A 193 8.56 -20.13 -17.88
C GLN A 193 7.82 -20.74 -19.08
N ARG A 194 6.52 -21.07 -18.93
CA ARG A 194 5.69 -21.56 -20.02
C ARG A 194 5.51 -20.54 -21.15
N ALA A 195 5.52 -19.28 -20.80
CA ALA A 195 5.43 -18.17 -21.75
C ALA A 195 6.78 -17.82 -22.41
N GLY A 196 7.89 -18.49 -22.04
CA GLY A 196 9.23 -18.20 -22.54
C GLY A 196 9.85 -16.90 -22.00
N LEU A 197 9.29 -16.33 -20.94
CA LEU A 197 9.75 -15.08 -20.35
C LEU A 197 10.77 -15.35 -19.21
N PRO A 198 11.79 -14.48 -19.02
CA PRO A 198 12.80 -14.68 -17.98
C PRO A 198 12.26 -14.44 -16.56
N GLU A 199 12.73 -15.24 -15.59
CA GLU A 199 12.38 -15.12 -14.18
C GLU A 199 12.71 -13.72 -13.60
N ALA A 200 13.84 -13.17 -14.02
CA ALA A 200 14.27 -11.84 -13.59
C ALA A 200 13.27 -10.73 -13.97
N LEU A 201 12.60 -10.87 -15.12
CA LEU A 201 11.57 -9.93 -15.56
C LEU A 201 10.36 -9.97 -14.62
N LEU A 202 9.89 -11.17 -14.26
CA LEU A 202 8.82 -11.34 -13.27
C LEU A 202 9.19 -10.69 -11.94
N PHE A 203 10.40 -10.98 -11.44
CA PHE A 203 10.88 -10.39 -10.19
C PHE A 203 10.93 -8.86 -10.28
N GLY A 204 11.47 -8.31 -11.37
CA GLY A 204 11.61 -6.86 -11.54
C GLY A 204 10.28 -6.13 -11.55
N ILE A 205 9.28 -6.67 -12.29
CA ILE A 205 7.92 -6.12 -12.32
C ILE A 205 7.31 -6.19 -10.92
N MET A 206 7.29 -7.37 -10.30
CA MET A 206 6.69 -7.56 -8.99
C MET A 206 7.33 -6.67 -7.90
N ALA A 207 8.66 -6.52 -7.93
CA ALA A 207 9.37 -5.65 -6.98
C ALA A 207 8.96 -4.17 -7.15
N LYS A 208 8.80 -3.70 -8.38
CA LYS A 208 8.41 -2.30 -8.65
C LYS A 208 6.92 -2.06 -8.38
N GLU A 209 6.05 -3.04 -8.61
CA GLU A 209 4.61 -2.88 -8.49
C GLU A 209 4.10 -2.95 -7.03
N SER A 210 4.54 -3.95 -6.28
CA SER A 210 3.93 -4.22 -4.97
C SER A 210 4.92 -4.66 -3.88
N ASN A 211 6.21 -4.71 -4.16
CA ASN A 211 7.18 -5.41 -3.30
C ASN A 211 6.78 -6.88 -3.00
N GLY A 212 6.00 -7.50 -3.87
CA GLY A 212 5.50 -8.86 -3.70
C GLY A 212 4.38 -9.01 -2.67
N ARG A 213 3.58 -7.96 -2.45
CA ARG A 213 2.40 -7.99 -1.57
C ARG A 213 1.15 -8.31 -2.38
N VAL A 214 0.54 -9.44 -2.13
CA VAL A 214 -0.65 -9.88 -2.90
C VAL A 214 -1.86 -9.00 -2.68
N HIS A 215 -2.05 -8.42 -1.47
CA HIS A 215 -3.19 -7.56 -1.15
C HIS A 215 -2.96 -6.08 -1.48
N SER A 216 -1.89 -5.76 -2.21
CA SER A 216 -1.61 -4.38 -2.60
C SER A 216 -2.69 -3.85 -3.55
N THR A 217 -3.21 -2.66 -3.25
CA THR A 217 -4.20 -1.97 -4.09
C THR A 217 -3.82 -0.50 -4.19
N SER A 218 -3.61 -0.02 -5.41
CA SER A 218 -3.29 1.38 -5.65
C SER A 218 -4.52 2.28 -5.51
N ARG A 219 -4.30 3.58 -5.34
CA ARG A 219 -5.38 4.59 -5.28
C ARG A 219 -6.25 4.63 -6.53
N VAL A 220 -5.74 4.14 -7.66
CA VAL A 220 -6.46 4.07 -8.94
C VAL A 220 -7.06 2.70 -9.21
N GLY A 221 -6.94 1.75 -8.27
CA GLY A 221 -7.58 0.44 -8.33
C GLY A 221 -6.78 -0.65 -9.02
N ALA A 222 -5.49 -0.42 -9.30
CA ALA A 222 -4.59 -1.51 -9.65
C ALA A 222 -4.43 -2.44 -8.44
N ALA A 223 -4.47 -3.74 -8.64
CA ALA A 223 -4.57 -4.71 -7.55
C ALA A 223 -3.65 -5.92 -7.74
N GLY A 224 -3.24 -6.50 -6.62
CA GLY A 224 -2.49 -7.74 -6.56
C GLY A 224 -0.97 -7.56 -6.66
N PRO A 225 -0.22 -8.66 -6.67
CA PRO A 225 1.24 -8.63 -6.68
C PRO A 225 1.84 -7.99 -7.95
N LEU A 226 1.09 -7.97 -9.05
CA LEU A 226 1.48 -7.43 -10.35
C LEU A 226 0.60 -6.24 -10.81
N GLN A 227 -0.19 -5.67 -9.87
CA GLN A 227 -0.92 -4.41 -9.99
C GLN A 227 -1.76 -4.29 -11.28
N PHE A 228 -2.59 -5.29 -11.56
CA PHE A 228 -3.51 -5.21 -12.68
C PHE A 228 -4.63 -4.20 -12.45
N MET A 229 -4.82 -3.31 -13.41
CA MET A 229 -6.07 -2.55 -13.52
C MET A 229 -7.24 -3.50 -13.78
N PHE A 230 -8.42 -3.14 -13.28
CA PHE A 230 -9.57 -4.06 -13.37
C PHE A 230 -9.93 -4.42 -14.81
N ALA A 231 -9.96 -3.45 -15.72
CA ALA A 231 -10.28 -3.65 -17.14
C ALA A 231 -9.25 -4.56 -17.82
N THR A 232 -7.97 -4.26 -17.66
CA THR A 232 -6.87 -5.06 -18.22
C THR A 232 -6.89 -6.46 -17.62
N GLY A 233 -7.04 -6.59 -16.30
CA GLY A 233 -7.14 -7.89 -15.65
C GLY A 233 -8.26 -8.75 -16.23
N LYS A 234 -9.45 -8.15 -16.43
CA LYS A 234 -10.60 -8.85 -17.00
C LYS A 234 -10.33 -9.39 -18.42
N ARG A 235 -9.61 -8.62 -19.23
CA ARG A 235 -9.21 -9.05 -20.57
C ARG A 235 -8.32 -10.31 -20.56
N PHE A 236 -7.49 -10.45 -19.52
CA PHE A 236 -6.60 -11.60 -19.32
C PHE A 236 -7.14 -12.62 -18.30
N GLY A 237 -8.46 -12.66 -18.10
CA GLY A 237 -9.14 -13.69 -17.31
C GLY A 237 -9.12 -13.48 -15.79
N LEU A 238 -8.65 -12.32 -15.31
CA LEU A 238 -8.70 -11.98 -13.89
C LEU A 238 -10.04 -11.33 -13.51
N GLY A 239 -10.42 -11.45 -12.26
CA GLY A 239 -11.64 -10.88 -11.68
C GLY A 239 -12.28 -11.84 -10.70
N ASP A 240 -13.58 -11.70 -10.43
CA ASP A 240 -14.31 -12.61 -9.53
C ASP A 240 -14.32 -14.04 -10.07
N ASP A 241 -13.91 -14.98 -9.24
CA ASP A 241 -13.92 -16.41 -9.54
C ASP A 241 -15.28 -17.10 -9.24
N GLY A 242 -16.32 -16.34 -8.97
CA GLY A 242 -17.65 -16.81 -8.58
C GLY A 242 -17.81 -17.03 -7.06
N SER A 243 -16.76 -16.88 -6.27
CA SER A 243 -16.81 -16.96 -4.80
C SER A 243 -16.76 -15.59 -4.12
N GLY A 244 -16.68 -14.50 -4.89
CA GLY A 244 -16.45 -13.14 -4.41
C GLY A 244 -14.96 -12.79 -4.24
N PHE A 245 -14.05 -13.69 -4.62
CA PHE A 245 -12.61 -13.42 -4.57
C PHE A 245 -12.11 -12.89 -5.91
N ASP A 246 -11.45 -11.74 -5.88
CA ASP A 246 -10.82 -11.14 -7.05
C ASP A 246 -9.45 -11.79 -7.33
N THR A 247 -9.34 -12.49 -8.45
CA THR A 247 -8.15 -13.25 -8.80
C THR A 247 -6.94 -12.40 -9.22
N ARG A 248 -7.08 -11.07 -9.28
CA ARG A 248 -5.93 -10.17 -9.38
C ARG A 248 -5.00 -10.30 -8.17
N TYR A 249 -5.55 -10.69 -7.01
CA TYR A 249 -4.79 -10.96 -5.79
C TYR A 249 -4.16 -12.37 -5.75
N ASP A 250 -4.51 -13.25 -6.68
CA ASP A 250 -3.92 -14.59 -6.74
C ASP A 250 -2.56 -14.58 -7.43
N PRO A 251 -1.45 -14.99 -6.77
CA PRO A 251 -0.11 -14.94 -7.35
C PRO A 251 0.02 -15.70 -8.66
N LYS A 252 -0.60 -16.89 -8.76
CA LYS A 252 -0.51 -17.72 -9.94
C LYS A 252 -1.27 -17.11 -11.10
N GLN A 253 -2.54 -16.76 -10.89
CA GLN A 253 -3.39 -16.22 -11.94
C GLN A 253 -2.90 -14.87 -12.42
N SER A 254 -2.45 -13.99 -11.53
CA SER A 254 -1.86 -12.71 -11.91
C SER A 254 -0.55 -12.88 -12.69
N ALA A 255 0.29 -13.87 -12.33
CA ALA A 255 1.50 -14.17 -13.10
C ALA A 255 1.18 -14.70 -14.51
N GLN A 256 0.18 -15.58 -14.64
CA GLN A 256 -0.30 -16.04 -15.93
C GLN A 256 -0.77 -14.88 -16.80
N ALA A 257 -1.66 -14.04 -16.28
CA ALA A 257 -2.17 -12.88 -16.99
C ALA A 257 -1.05 -11.89 -17.40
N ALA A 258 -0.06 -11.68 -16.53
CA ALA A 258 1.09 -10.82 -16.85
C ALA A 258 1.96 -11.40 -17.96
N ALA A 259 2.18 -12.71 -17.96
CA ALA A 259 2.94 -13.39 -18.99
C ALA A 259 2.23 -13.32 -20.35
N GLU A 260 0.92 -13.52 -20.39
CA GLU A 260 0.09 -13.38 -21.59
C GLU A 260 0.10 -11.93 -22.09
N TYR A 261 -0.08 -10.95 -21.19
CA TYR A 261 0.00 -9.52 -21.52
C TYR A 261 1.35 -9.16 -22.16
N LEU A 262 2.45 -9.56 -21.52
CA LEU A 262 3.80 -9.23 -21.99
C LEU A 262 4.08 -9.86 -23.36
N ASN A 263 3.68 -11.12 -23.59
CA ASN A 263 3.86 -11.76 -24.89
C ASN A 263 3.03 -11.07 -26.00
N GLU A 264 1.82 -10.64 -25.68
CA GLU A 264 1.03 -9.85 -26.62
C GLU A 264 1.72 -8.52 -26.97
N ARG A 265 2.28 -7.84 -25.95
CA ARG A 265 3.02 -6.57 -26.16
C ARG A 265 4.33 -6.78 -26.90
N LEU A 266 5.11 -7.80 -26.56
CA LEU A 266 6.34 -8.13 -27.30
C LEU A 266 6.05 -8.35 -28.78
N GLY A 267 5.01 -9.11 -29.13
CA GLY A 267 4.61 -9.32 -30.52
C GLY A 267 4.20 -8.06 -31.27
N GLN A 268 3.68 -7.06 -30.57
CA GLN A 268 3.22 -5.79 -31.15
C GLN A 268 4.28 -4.68 -31.16
N LEU A 269 5.31 -4.80 -30.31
CA LEU A 269 6.31 -3.76 -30.05
C LEU A 269 7.73 -4.23 -30.45
N ASN A 270 7.85 -4.96 -31.54
CA ASN A 270 9.12 -5.39 -32.13
C ASN A 270 10.03 -6.16 -31.15
N ASN A 271 9.45 -6.98 -30.27
CA ASN A 271 10.13 -7.72 -29.21
C ASN A 271 10.93 -6.82 -28.24
N SER A 272 10.56 -5.54 -28.11
CA SER A 272 11.19 -4.63 -27.16
C SER A 272 10.63 -4.85 -25.75
N ILE A 273 11.48 -5.31 -24.83
CA ILE A 273 11.14 -5.47 -23.43
C ILE A 273 10.82 -4.10 -22.82
N GLU A 274 11.61 -3.06 -23.13
CA GLU A 274 11.46 -1.72 -22.58
C GLU A 274 10.12 -1.08 -23.01
N MET A 275 9.77 -1.23 -24.31
CA MET A 275 8.48 -0.74 -24.80
C MET A 275 7.31 -1.53 -24.20
N SER A 276 7.46 -2.84 -23.98
CA SER A 276 6.46 -3.67 -23.33
C SER A 276 6.28 -3.32 -21.85
N LEU A 277 7.35 -2.99 -21.15
CA LEU A 277 7.29 -2.45 -19.80
C LEU A 277 6.68 -1.04 -19.75
N ALA A 278 6.99 -0.20 -20.73
CA ALA A 278 6.36 1.11 -20.87
C ALA A 278 4.85 1.00 -21.15
N ALA A 279 4.43 -0.02 -21.93
CA ALA A 279 3.02 -0.34 -22.13
C ALA A 279 2.34 -0.83 -20.83
N TYR A 280 3.05 -1.65 -20.06
CA TYR A 280 2.56 -2.21 -18.80
C TYR A 280 2.19 -1.11 -17.79
N ASN A 281 3.06 -0.13 -17.59
CA ASN A 281 2.84 0.97 -16.66
C ASN A 281 2.10 2.16 -17.29
N GLY A 282 2.48 2.57 -18.50
CA GLY A 282 2.01 3.81 -19.14
C GLY A 282 0.79 3.65 -20.03
N GLY A 283 0.28 2.43 -20.17
CA GLY A 283 -0.86 2.09 -21.02
C GLY A 283 -0.45 1.60 -22.42
N GLU A 284 -1.06 0.48 -22.81
CA GLU A 284 -0.73 -0.22 -24.07
C GLU A 284 -1.03 0.60 -25.32
N GLY A 285 -2.16 1.30 -25.33
CA GLY A 285 -2.56 2.12 -26.48
C GLY A 285 -1.59 3.28 -26.70
N ARG A 286 -1.08 3.90 -25.62
CA ARG A 286 -0.04 4.93 -25.73
C ARG A 286 1.26 4.36 -26.29
N ALA A 287 1.74 3.24 -25.77
CA ALA A 287 2.96 2.61 -26.24
C ALA A 287 2.87 2.22 -27.71
N LEU A 288 1.75 1.64 -28.16
CA LEU A 288 1.49 1.29 -29.56
C LEU A 288 1.49 2.52 -30.47
N ARG A 289 0.81 3.61 -30.08
CA ARG A 289 0.81 4.86 -30.87
C ARG A 289 2.22 5.45 -31.01
N ILE A 290 2.98 5.50 -29.91
CA ILE A 290 4.36 6.01 -29.93
C ILE A 290 5.25 5.11 -30.78
N ASN A 291 5.15 3.78 -30.66
CA ASN A 291 5.91 2.83 -31.45
C ASN A 291 5.62 3.01 -32.95
N ASN A 292 4.35 3.10 -33.34
CA ASN A 292 3.95 3.24 -34.74
C ASN A 292 4.38 4.61 -35.30
N ALA A 293 4.18 5.69 -34.55
CA ALA A 293 4.57 7.03 -34.95
C ALA A 293 6.09 7.20 -35.08
N SER A 294 6.87 6.47 -34.27
CA SER A 294 8.33 6.49 -34.33
C SER A 294 8.93 5.55 -35.37
N GLY A 295 8.12 4.71 -36.04
CA GLY A 295 8.62 3.65 -36.93
C GLY A 295 9.35 2.53 -36.17
N GLY A 296 8.95 2.25 -34.92
CA GLY A 296 9.53 1.18 -34.11
C GLY A 296 10.90 1.51 -33.49
N ARG A 297 11.19 2.80 -33.25
CA ARG A 297 12.42 3.20 -32.57
C ARG A 297 12.49 2.67 -31.15
N ASN A 298 13.72 2.57 -30.65
CA ASN A 298 13.99 2.09 -29.31
C ASN A 298 13.38 3.03 -28.24
N PHE A 299 12.96 2.46 -27.11
CA PHE A 299 12.43 3.21 -25.96
C PHE A 299 13.37 4.34 -25.49
N TRP A 300 14.69 4.13 -25.57
CA TRP A 300 15.70 5.10 -25.12
C TRP A 300 16.00 6.20 -26.16
N ASP A 301 15.39 6.17 -27.33
CA ASP A 301 15.44 7.28 -28.29
C ASP A 301 14.72 8.49 -27.68
N GLU A 302 15.37 9.66 -27.70
CA GLU A 302 14.84 10.88 -27.08
C GLU A 302 13.42 11.21 -27.59
N SER A 303 13.20 11.00 -28.89
CA SER A 303 11.90 11.25 -29.52
C SER A 303 10.80 10.29 -29.07
N VAL A 304 11.14 9.12 -28.56
CA VAL A 304 10.24 8.10 -27.99
C VAL A 304 10.08 8.32 -26.50
N TYR A 305 11.20 8.37 -25.78
CA TYR A 305 11.24 8.48 -24.31
C TYR A 305 10.45 9.66 -23.77
N ASN A 306 10.60 10.84 -24.38
CA ASN A 306 9.96 12.06 -23.92
C ASN A 306 8.43 12.10 -24.14
N GLN A 307 7.88 11.17 -24.93
CA GLN A 307 6.44 11.05 -25.09
C GLN A 307 5.76 10.28 -23.95
N PHE A 308 6.53 9.52 -23.15
CA PHE A 308 6.00 8.83 -21.99
C PHE A 308 5.90 9.75 -20.76
N PRO A 309 4.91 9.53 -19.87
CA PRO A 309 4.84 10.20 -18.57
C PRO A 309 6.11 9.98 -17.73
N ALA A 310 6.41 10.91 -16.83
CA ALA A 310 7.57 10.79 -15.94
C ALA A 310 7.56 9.48 -15.13
N GLU A 311 6.40 9.04 -14.67
CA GLU A 311 6.21 7.76 -13.97
C GLU A 311 6.68 6.57 -14.82
N THR A 312 6.26 6.50 -16.09
CA THR A 312 6.65 5.41 -17.00
C THR A 312 8.14 5.47 -17.34
N ARG A 313 8.69 6.68 -17.48
CA ARG A 313 10.13 6.88 -17.70
C ARG A 313 10.99 6.44 -16.52
N ASP A 314 10.47 6.54 -15.29
CA ASP A 314 11.09 5.99 -14.08
C ASP A 314 10.87 4.48 -13.96
N TYR A 315 9.68 4.00 -14.33
CA TYR A 315 9.28 2.61 -14.19
C TYR A 315 10.19 1.63 -14.92
N VAL A 316 10.41 1.87 -16.21
CA VAL A 316 11.19 0.95 -17.07
C VAL A 316 12.59 0.72 -16.54
N PRO A 317 13.43 1.75 -16.27
CA PRO A 317 14.76 1.53 -15.72
C PRO A 317 14.76 0.89 -14.34
N MET A 318 13.75 1.16 -13.51
CA MET A 318 13.64 0.56 -12.19
C MET A 318 13.34 -0.94 -12.25
N VAL A 319 12.47 -1.38 -13.15
CA VAL A 319 12.19 -2.81 -13.37
C VAL A 319 13.44 -3.53 -13.89
N VAL A 320 14.11 -2.96 -14.90
CA VAL A 320 15.35 -3.51 -15.46
C VAL A 320 16.45 -3.60 -14.39
N ALA A 321 16.61 -2.55 -13.56
CA ALA A 321 17.57 -2.54 -12.46
C ALA A 321 17.29 -3.62 -11.41
N ALA A 322 16.03 -3.81 -11.02
CA ALA A 322 15.65 -4.87 -10.08
C ALA A 322 15.92 -6.27 -10.66
N ALA A 323 15.58 -6.48 -11.95
CA ALA A 323 15.87 -7.71 -12.67
C ALA A 323 17.38 -8.01 -12.73
N TRP A 324 18.19 -6.98 -13.00
CA TRP A 324 19.65 -7.11 -12.99
C TRP A 324 20.20 -7.49 -11.62
N LEU A 325 19.77 -6.83 -10.57
CA LEU A 325 20.19 -7.13 -9.19
C LEU A 325 19.77 -8.53 -8.73
N PHE A 326 18.63 -9.02 -9.23
CA PHE A 326 18.19 -10.39 -8.98
C PHE A 326 19.14 -11.43 -9.60
N LEU A 327 19.68 -11.16 -10.79
CA LEU A 327 20.62 -12.05 -11.49
C LEU A 327 22.05 -11.97 -10.92
N HIS A 328 22.46 -10.81 -10.43
CA HIS A 328 23.84 -10.50 -10.03
C HIS A 328 23.98 -10.07 -8.57
N PRO A 329 23.34 -10.73 -7.60
CA PRO A 329 23.29 -10.24 -6.22
C PRO A 329 24.68 -10.14 -5.57
N ARG A 330 25.58 -11.07 -5.89
CA ARG A 330 26.92 -11.12 -5.30
C ARG A 330 27.80 -9.96 -5.71
N GLU A 331 27.69 -9.50 -6.95
CA GLU A 331 28.46 -8.36 -7.48
C GLU A 331 28.14 -7.06 -6.75
N TYR A 332 26.90 -6.95 -6.25
CA TYR A 332 26.41 -5.77 -5.53
C TYR A 332 26.36 -5.94 -4.00
N GLY A 333 26.99 -6.97 -3.48
CA GLY A 333 27.01 -7.24 -2.04
C GLY A 333 25.62 -7.49 -1.45
N LEU A 334 24.68 -7.98 -2.26
CA LEU A 334 23.36 -8.39 -1.82
C LEU A 334 23.42 -9.81 -1.27
N ASN A 335 23.04 -9.96 0.00
CA ASN A 335 22.90 -11.26 0.64
C ASN A 335 21.42 -11.58 0.77
N PHE A 336 20.87 -12.18 -0.25
CA PHE A 336 19.49 -12.68 -0.22
C PHE A 336 19.38 -13.88 0.73
N ALA A 337 18.42 -13.81 1.64
CA ALA A 337 18.19 -14.87 2.61
C ALA A 337 17.77 -16.17 1.90
N LYS A 338 18.27 -17.31 2.42
CA LYS A 338 17.74 -18.61 1.99
C LYS A 338 16.39 -18.83 2.68
N VAL A 339 15.34 -18.81 1.89
CA VAL A 339 13.97 -19.05 2.34
C VAL A 339 13.58 -20.48 1.98
N ASP A 340 12.91 -21.18 2.89
CA ASP A 340 12.25 -22.43 2.55
C ASP A 340 11.02 -22.12 1.69
N ASN A 341 11.13 -22.36 0.40
CA ASN A 341 10.08 -22.13 -0.60
C ASN A 341 9.38 -23.43 -1.04
N LYS A 342 9.65 -24.53 -0.36
CA LYS A 342 9.05 -25.83 -0.66
C LYS A 342 7.59 -25.83 -0.23
N LEU A 343 6.68 -25.74 -1.18
CA LEU A 343 5.25 -25.71 -0.92
C LEU A 343 4.77 -26.98 -0.22
N ALA A 344 3.89 -26.81 0.75
CA ALA A 344 3.23 -27.84 1.50
C ALA A 344 1.82 -27.38 1.90
N GLN A 345 0.96 -28.36 2.24
CA GLN A 345 -0.38 -28.08 2.76
C GLN A 345 -0.37 -28.12 4.28
N LEU A 346 -0.90 -27.08 4.90
CA LEU A 346 -1.08 -26.97 6.34
C LEU A 346 -2.55 -27.14 6.67
N ARG A 347 -2.92 -28.28 7.28
CA ARG A 347 -4.28 -28.52 7.74
C ARG A 347 -4.43 -28.09 9.19
N LEU A 348 -5.40 -27.21 9.45
CA LEU A 348 -5.67 -26.73 10.80
C LEU A 348 -6.28 -27.81 11.67
N SER A 349 -5.68 -28.11 12.81
CA SER A 349 -6.22 -29.07 13.83
C SER A 349 -7.30 -28.42 14.69
N LYS A 350 -7.32 -27.08 14.78
CA LYS A 350 -8.28 -26.29 15.53
C LYS A 350 -8.56 -25.00 14.78
N SER A 351 -9.66 -24.31 15.10
CA SER A 351 -9.94 -22.98 14.55
C SER A 351 -8.83 -22.01 14.92
N SER A 352 -8.27 -21.31 13.92
CA SER A 352 -7.15 -20.37 14.09
C SER A 352 -7.20 -19.29 13.02
N SER A 353 -6.72 -18.09 13.34
CA SER A 353 -6.49 -17.02 12.36
C SER A 353 -5.04 -17.01 11.89
N ILE A 354 -4.77 -16.29 10.77
CA ILE A 354 -3.39 -16.10 10.29
C ILE A 354 -2.56 -15.36 11.34
N TYR A 355 -3.15 -14.41 12.09
CA TYR A 355 -2.48 -13.77 13.21
C TYR A 355 -2.05 -14.78 14.29
N GLU A 356 -2.96 -15.66 14.72
CA GLU A 356 -2.65 -16.70 15.71
C GLU A 356 -1.52 -17.62 15.21
N LEU A 357 -1.60 -18.05 13.95
CA LEU A 357 -0.57 -18.87 13.32
C LEU A 357 0.79 -18.17 13.29
N THR A 358 0.82 -16.89 12.91
CA THR A 358 2.05 -16.11 12.87
C THR A 358 2.72 -15.99 14.22
N ILE A 359 1.94 -15.69 15.27
CA ILE A 359 2.44 -15.55 16.63
C ILE A 359 2.99 -16.89 17.16
N CYS A 360 2.24 -17.98 16.97
CA CYS A 360 2.68 -19.28 17.49
C CYS A 360 3.85 -19.87 16.71
N MET A 361 3.95 -19.70 15.39
CA MET A 361 5.12 -20.13 14.60
C MET A 361 6.36 -19.30 14.93
N GLY A 362 6.20 -18.00 15.19
CA GLY A 362 7.30 -17.04 15.39
C GLY A 362 8.16 -16.84 14.15
N GLY A 363 9.41 -16.40 14.33
CA GLY A 363 10.31 -16.02 13.26
C GLY A 363 11.41 -17.02 12.89
N ALA A 364 11.38 -18.26 13.40
CA ALA A 364 12.47 -19.21 13.17
C ALA A 364 12.59 -19.62 11.69
N GLY A 365 13.64 -19.15 11.01
CA GLY A 365 13.90 -19.40 9.58
C GLY A 365 13.26 -18.38 8.64
N SER A 366 12.79 -17.26 9.18
CA SER A 366 12.31 -16.10 8.43
C SER A 366 12.90 -14.83 9.05
N ARG A 367 13.20 -13.82 8.26
CA ARG A 367 13.70 -12.53 8.74
C ARG A 367 12.60 -11.75 9.48
N ASP A 368 11.41 -11.70 8.91
CA ASP A 368 10.30 -10.85 9.36
C ASP A 368 9.09 -11.65 9.87
N GLY A 369 9.28 -12.96 10.17
CA GLY A 369 8.19 -13.87 10.55
C GLY A 369 7.39 -14.37 9.34
N TYR A 370 6.25 -15.03 9.61
CA TYR A 370 5.50 -15.72 8.57
C TYR A 370 4.20 -15.02 8.17
N MET A 371 3.90 -13.87 8.74
CA MET A 371 2.66 -13.14 8.47
C MET A 371 2.46 -12.88 6.97
N ARG A 372 3.44 -12.22 6.35
CA ARG A 372 3.38 -11.88 4.92
C ARG A 372 3.34 -13.12 4.05
N ALA A 373 4.16 -14.11 4.34
CA ALA A 373 4.20 -15.35 3.58
C ALA A 373 2.87 -16.11 3.62
N LEU A 374 2.24 -16.25 4.79
CA LEU A 374 0.94 -16.88 4.93
C LEU A 374 -0.16 -16.13 4.17
N ARG A 375 -0.20 -14.80 4.27
CA ARG A 375 -1.14 -13.98 3.50
C ARG A 375 -0.92 -14.11 1.99
N ASN A 376 0.32 -14.04 1.54
CA ASN A 376 0.66 -14.16 0.12
C ASN A 376 0.29 -15.53 -0.47
N LEU A 377 0.46 -16.60 0.30
CA LEU A 377 0.10 -17.95 -0.12
C LEU A 377 -1.40 -18.24 -0.01
N ASN A 378 -2.14 -17.42 0.75
CA ASN A 378 -3.57 -17.63 1.03
C ASN A 378 -4.35 -16.32 0.88
N PRO A 379 -4.33 -15.68 -0.30
CA PRO A 379 -4.87 -14.34 -0.48
C PRO A 379 -6.38 -14.22 -0.25
N ARG A 380 -7.10 -15.34 -0.27
CA ARG A 380 -8.55 -15.38 -0.01
C ARG A 380 -8.94 -15.12 1.43
N TYR A 381 -8.01 -15.27 2.37
CA TYR A 381 -8.32 -15.18 3.79
C TYR A 381 -7.79 -13.88 4.40
N GLN A 382 -8.66 -13.20 5.13
CA GLN A 382 -8.24 -12.06 5.96
C GLN A 382 -7.40 -12.58 7.15
N ALA A 383 -6.44 -11.77 7.58
CA ALA A 383 -5.48 -12.19 8.59
C ALA A 383 -6.10 -12.44 9.97
N ASP A 384 -7.15 -11.70 10.30
CA ASP A 384 -7.93 -11.75 11.55
C ASP A 384 -9.05 -12.78 11.52
N SER A 385 -9.50 -13.21 10.34
CA SER A 385 -10.60 -14.17 10.22
C SER A 385 -10.23 -15.53 10.80
N TYR A 386 -11.09 -16.05 11.69
CA TYR A 386 -10.94 -17.40 12.23
C TYR A 386 -11.39 -18.44 11.21
N LEU A 387 -10.43 -19.23 10.77
CA LEU A 387 -10.63 -20.36 9.87
C LEU A 387 -10.97 -21.61 10.68
N SER A 388 -11.96 -22.37 10.24
CA SER A 388 -12.42 -23.57 10.95
C SER A 388 -11.34 -24.67 11.02
N ALA A 389 -11.43 -25.52 12.02
CA ALA A 389 -10.67 -26.76 12.07
C ALA A 389 -10.91 -27.58 10.79
N GLY A 390 -9.84 -28.18 10.25
CA GLY A 390 -9.89 -28.90 8.98
C GLY A 390 -9.59 -28.04 7.75
N THR A 391 -9.65 -26.71 7.84
CA THR A 391 -9.24 -25.81 6.74
C THR A 391 -7.79 -26.11 6.34
N THR A 392 -7.55 -26.18 5.04
CA THR A 392 -6.22 -26.39 4.47
C THR A 392 -5.69 -25.10 3.90
N LEU A 393 -4.49 -24.69 4.35
CA LEU A 393 -3.78 -23.50 3.89
C LEU A 393 -2.57 -23.90 3.05
N ASN A 394 -2.25 -23.10 2.05
CA ASN A 394 -0.95 -23.16 1.38
C ASN A 394 0.13 -22.65 2.36
N ALA A 395 1.19 -23.40 2.50
CA ALA A 395 2.28 -23.09 3.40
C ALA A 395 3.61 -23.62 2.82
N THR A 396 4.69 -23.52 3.58
CA THR A 396 5.95 -24.22 3.27
C THR A 396 6.17 -25.39 4.23
N THR A 397 7.07 -26.30 3.86
CA THR A 397 7.42 -27.44 4.73
C THR A 397 7.88 -26.98 6.11
N ARG A 398 8.59 -25.84 6.16
CA ARG A 398 9.04 -25.22 7.42
C ARG A 398 7.87 -24.72 8.26
N MET A 399 6.90 -24.05 7.64
CA MET A 399 5.70 -23.57 8.35
C MET A 399 4.89 -24.73 8.93
N VAL A 400 4.71 -25.81 8.17
CA VAL A 400 4.02 -27.02 8.65
C VAL A 400 4.76 -27.62 9.85
N SER A 401 6.09 -27.73 9.79
CA SER A 401 6.90 -28.21 10.92
C SER A 401 6.74 -27.33 12.18
N LEU A 402 6.78 -26.00 12.01
CA LEU A 402 6.60 -25.06 13.12
C LEU A 402 5.18 -25.09 13.68
N TYR A 403 4.17 -25.20 12.82
CA TYR A 403 2.78 -25.35 13.22
C TYR A 403 2.59 -26.59 14.11
N ASN A 404 3.04 -27.75 13.65
CA ASN A 404 2.91 -29.01 14.40
C ASN A 404 3.63 -28.95 15.75
N ARG A 405 4.75 -28.23 15.81
CA ARG A 405 5.56 -28.11 17.01
C ARG A 405 5.00 -27.11 18.03
N TRP A 406 4.43 -25.98 17.58
CA TRP A 406 4.16 -24.84 18.44
C TRP A 406 2.72 -24.36 18.47
N CYS A 407 1.90 -24.68 17.45
CA CYS A 407 0.57 -24.09 17.28
C CYS A 407 -0.56 -25.03 17.67
N THR A 408 -0.31 -26.34 17.74
CA THR A 408 -1.36 -27.32 18.03
C THR A 408 -1.74 -27.35 19.51
N GLN A 409 -0.76 -27.20 20.40
CA GLN A 409 -0.95 -27.26 21.86
C GLN A 409 0.20 -26.59 22.61
N GLY A 410 0.03 -26.40 23.94
CA GLY A 410 1.04 -25.87 24.84
C GLY A 410 1.03 -24.34 24.98
N LYS A 411 1.85 -23.84 25.89
CA LYS A 411 1.87 -22.43 26.35
C LYS A 411 1.96 -21.41 25.23
N ARG A 412 2.70 -21.73 24.16
CA ARG A 412 2.89 -20.81 23.03
C ARG A 412 1.63 -20.70 22.18
N ALA A 413 0.90 -21.78 21.98
CA ALA A 413 -0.38 -21.78 21.30
C ALA A 413 -1.46 -21.03 22.11
N GLU A 414 -1.45 -21.20 23.43
CA GLU A 414 -2.35 -20.49 24.35
C GLU A 414 -2.04 -19.00 24.38
N LEU A 415 -0.76 -18.61 24.46
CA LEU A 415 -0.32 -17.21 24.40
C LEU A 415 -0.76 -16.55 23.10
N ALA A 416 -0.55 -17.22 21.94
CA ALA A 416 -0.95 -16.67 20.65
C ALA A 416 -2.45 -16.37 20.59
N ARG A 417 -3.28 -17.30 21.09
CA ARG A 417 -4.73 -17.11 21.18
C ARG A 417 -5.12 -15.95 22.08
N THR A 418 -4.48 -15.84 23.26
CA THR A 418 -4.73 -14.75 24.20
C THR A 418 -4.38 -13.40 23.59
N LEU A 419 -3.23 -13.31 22.90
CA LEU A 419 -2.79 -12.06 22.27
C LEU A 419 -3.72 -11.63 21.14
N VAL A 420 -4.19 -12.56 20.31
CA VAL A 420 -5.13 -12.24 19.21
C VAL A 420 -6.51 -11.84 19.75
N ALA A 421 -6.93 -12.44 20.87
CA ALA A 421 -8.19 -12.08 21.53
C ALA A 421 -8.12 -10.77 22.35
N SER A 422 -6.92 -10.20 22.53
CA SER A 422 -6.74 -8.98 23.32
C SER A 422 -7.25 -7.76 22.54
N ASP A 423 -8.02 -6.92 23.22
CA ASP A 423 -8.54 -5.68 22.69
C ASP A 423 -8.03 -4.48 23.52
N ALA A 424 -7.46 -3.48 22.85
CA ALA A 424 -6.97 -2.26 23.48
C ALA A 424 -8.09 -1.50 24.22
N SER A 425 -9.33 -1.60 23.76
CA SER A 425 -10.49 -0.97 24.40
C SER A 425 -10.80 -1.57 25.78
N SER A 426 -10.42 -2.81 26.03
CA SER A 426 -10.59 -3.47 27.33
C SER A 426 -9.70 -2.89 28.43
N ALA A 427 -8.63 -2.17 28.05
CA ALA A 427 -7.75 -1.47 29.00
C ALA A 427 -8.36 -0.15 29.53
N ILE A 428 -9.46 0.32 28.95
CA ILE A 428 -10.11 1.57 29.35
C ILE A 428 -10.96 1.32 30.60
N VAL A 429 -10.46 1.78 31.74
CA VAL A 429 -11.26 1.80 32.97
C VAL A 429 -12.29 2.93 32.85
N ARG A 430 -13.55 2.59 32.63
CA ARG A 430 -14.67 3.54 32.74
C ARG A 430 -14.93 3.81 34.20
N THR A 431 -14.43 4.91 34.72
CA THR A 431 -14.81 5.41 36.05
C THR A 431 -16.25 5.94 35.97
N GLY A 432 -17.20 5.11 36.40
CA GLY A 432 -18.54 5.62 36.75
C GLY A 432 -18.47 6.56 37.94
N PRO A 433 -19.57 7.25 38.33
CA PRO A 433 -19.59 8.02 39.55
C PRO A 433 -19.14 7.15 40.71
N LEU A 434 -18.12 7.61 41.44
CA LEU A 434 -17.61 6.93 42.64
C LEU A 434 -18.75 6.77 43.65
N THR A 435 -19.35 5.58 43.67
CA THR A 435 -20.22 5.23 44.82
C THR A 435 -19.27 5.00 45.98
N VAL A 436 -19.17 5.95 46.86
CA VAL A 436 -18.46 5.79 48.15
C VAL A 436 -19.22 4.72 48.91
N LEU A 437 -18.73 3.51 48.87
CA LEU A 437 -19.22 2.47 49.77
C LEU A 437 -18.85 2.89 51.21
N PRO A 438 -19.80 2.83 52.16
CA PRO A 438 -19.48 3.13 53.55
C PRO A 438 -18.34 2.22 54.02
N ALA A 439 -17.34 2.83 54.68
CA ALA A 439 -16.20 2.10 55.19
C ALA A 439 -16.68 0.94 56.09
N GLN A 440 -16.53 -0.30 55.57
CA GLN A 440 -16.65 -1.46 56.43
C GLN A 440 -15.38 -1.53 57.25
N SER A 441 -15.57 -1.61 58.57
CA SER A 441 -14.51 -1.80 59.54
C SER A 441 -13.64 -3.00 59.13
N ALA A 442 -12.33 -2.77 59.01
CA ALA A 442 -11.37 -3.80 58.73
C ALA A 442 -11.49 -4.89 59.82
N GLY A 443 -11.74 -6.13 59.42
CA GLY A 443 -11.56 -7.31 60.27
C GLY A 443 -10.07 -7.49 60.57
N GLU A 444 -9.76 -8.05 61.70
CA GLU A 444 -8.40 -8.15 62.28
C GLU A 444 -7.38 -8.95 61.46
N ASP A 445 -7.73 -9.48 60.29
CA ASP A 445 -6.88 -10.33 59.46
C ASP A 445 -6.37 -9.66 58.16
N GLY A 446 -6.57 -8.35 57.96
CA GLY A 446 -5.84 -7.55 56.97
C GLY A 446 -6.08 -7.89 55.51
N THR A 447 -7.14 -8.62 55.15
CA THR A 447 -7.51 -8.94 53.76
C THR A 447 -8.51 -7.92 53.24
N LEU A 448 -8.08 -7.08 52.31
CA LEU A 448 -8.96 -6.22 51.52
C LEU A 448 -9.53 -7.03 50.33
N ALA A 449 -10.80 -7.36 50.39
CA ALA A 449 -11.51 -7.98 49.28
C ALA A 449 -12.02 -6.85 48.34
N PHE A 450 -11.44 -6.74 47.15
CA PHE A 450 -12.01 -5.97 46.04
C PHE A 450 -13.01 -6.86 45.29
N ALA A 451 -14.28 -6.60 45.44
CA ALA A 451 -15.31 -7.20 44.60
C ALA A 451 -15.40 -6.42 43.28
N GLY A 452 -14.70 -6.88 42.24
CA GLY A 452 -14.92 -6.43 40.88
C GLY A 452 -15.81 -7.45 40.15
N THR A 453 -16.96 -7.05 39.67
CA THR A 453 -17.76 -7.88 38.77
C THR A 453 -17.21 -7.73 37.34
N SER A 454 -16.75 -8.84 36.76
CA SER A 454 -16.55 -8.92 35.32
C SER A 454 -17.90 -8.92 34.61
N ALA A 455 -17.94 -8.55 33.33
CA ALA A 455 -19.16 -8.52 32.53
C ALA A 455 -19.92 -9.86 32.42
N ALA A 456 -19.39 -10.93 33.06
CA ALA A 456 -19.98 -12.27 33.12
C ALA A 456 -20.42 -12.68 34.55
N GLY A 457 -20.37 -11.80 35.54
CA GLY A 457 -20.97 -12.05 36.86
C GLY A 457 -20.25 -13.10 37.75
N VAL A 458 -18.98 -13.43 37.48
CA VAL A 458 -18.21 -14.37 38.28
C VAL A 458 -17.25 -13.64 39.21
N PRO A 459 -17.27 -13.84 40.53
CA PRO A 459 -16.35 -13.20 41.47
C PRO A 459 -14.93 -13.75 41.30
N VAL A 460 -13.97 -12.88 41.07
CA VAL A 460 -12.54 -13.24 41.00
C VAL A 460 -11.88 -12.92 42.34
N THR A 461 -11.43 -13.96 43.02
CA THR A 461 -10.59 -13.84 44.23
C THR A 461 -9.12 -13.78 43.83
N VAL A 462 -8.46 -12.67 44.09
CA VAL A 462 -7.01 -12.50 43.89
C VAL A 462 -6.28 -12.86 45.16
N ALA A 463 -5.53 -13.95 45.16
CA ALA A 463 -4.65 -14.32 46.26
C ALA A 463 -3.42 -13.37 46.26
N THR A 464 -3.19 -12.68 47.37
CA THR A 464 -2.00 -11.85 47.60
C THR A 464 -0.76 -12.72 47.79
N GLY A 465 0.05 -12.84 46.77
CA GLY A 465 1.41 -13.39 46.86
C GLY A 465 2.37 -12.30 47.38
N ARG A 466 3.35 -12.73 48.13
CA ARG A 466 4.52 -12.09 48.74
C ARG A 466 4.93 -10.73 48.13
N PRO A 467 5.33 -9.72 48.94
CA PRO A 467 5.71 -8.40 48.43
C PRO A 467 6.85 -8.50 47.41
N ALA A 468 6.63 -7.92 46.23
CA ALA A 468 7.66 -7.71 45.24
C ALA A 468 8.72 -6.72 45.77
N PRO A 469 10.00 -6.87 45.41
CA PRO A 469 11.02 -5.88 45.80
C PRO A 469 10.64 -4.52 45.21
N ALA A 470 10.90 -3.47 46.00
CA ALA A 470 10.62 -2.07 45.66
C ALA A 470 11.09 -1.73 44.24
N PRO A 471 10.28 -1.01 43.45
CA PRO A 471 10.68 -0.61 42.11
C PRO A 471 11.93 0.26 42.18
N LYS A 472 12.96 -0.11 41.37
CA LYS A 472 14.11 0.76 41.12
C LYS A 472 13.57 2.09 40.62
N ALA A 473 14.01 3.17 41.24
CA ALA A 473 13.68 4.54 40.88
C ALA A 473 13.81 4.73 39.34
N GLU A 474 12.75 5.21 38.72
CA GLU A 474 12.78 5.65 37.32
C GLU A 474 13.89 6.68 37.13
N PRO A 475 14.64 6.61 36.03
CA PRO A 475 15.64 7.62 35.74
C PRO A 475 14.91 8.97 35.61
N LYS A 476 15.26 9.93 36.48
CA LYS A 476 14.77 11.31 36.43
C LYS A 476 14.86 11.80 34.98
N LYS A 477 13.74 12.22 34.38
CA LYS A 477 13.71 12.93 33.09
C LYS A 477 14.75 14.05 33.17
N LYS A 478 15.75 14.01 32.30
CA LYS A 478 16.73 15.09 32.16
C LYS A 478 15.95 16.35 31.79
N ALA A 479 16.11 17.40 32.58
CA ALA A 479 15.48 18.69 32.30
C ALA A 479 15.90 19.16 30.89
N THR A 480 14.93 19.60 30.10
CA THR A 480 15.17 20.17 28.78
C THR A 480 16.14 21.35 28.90
N PRO A 481 17.24 21.40 28.12
CA PRO A 481 18.16 22.53 28.20
C PRO A 481 17.44 23.83 27.81
N LYS A 482 17.83 24.95 28.39
CA LYS A 482 17.20 26.27 28.12
C LYS A 482 17.50 26.78 26.69
N ASP A 483 18.61 26.36 26.13
CA ASP A 483 19.06 26.72 24.77
C ASP A 483 19.80 25.56 24.11
N TYR A 484 19.79 25.58 22.76
CA TYR A 484 20.46 24.61 21.92
C TYR A 484 21.37 25.31 20.89
N LYS A 485 22.57 24.81 20.70
CA LYS A 485 23.50 25.30 19.67
C LYS A 485 23.33 24.48 18.39
N ILE A 486 22.87 25.12 17.31
CA ILE A 486 22.65 24.51 16.00
C ILE A 486 23.94 23.85 15.49
N GLN A 487 23.82 22.61 15.10
CA GLN A 487 24.91 21.84 14.49
C GLN A 487 24.86 21.93 12.97
N ARG A 488 25.91 21.48 12.29
CA ARG A 488 25.94 21.45 10.83
C ARG A 488 24.96 20.39 10.33
N GLY A 489 23.97 20.82 9.55
CA GLY A 489 22.91 19.98 9.02
C GLY A 489 21.57 20.11 9.78
N ASP A 490 21.52 20.72 10.97
CA ASP A 490 20.28 20.91 11.69
C ASP A 490 19.34 21.89 10.97
N THR A 491 18.06 21.54 10.91
CA THR A 491 16.97 22.43 10.55
C THR A 491 16.16 22.80 11.79
N LEU A 492 15.46 23.94 11.77
CA LEU A 492 14.62 24.34 12.91
C LEU A 492 13.54 23.30 13.22
N THR A 493 13.00 22.63 12.20
CA THR A 493 11.99 21.59 12.34
C THR A 493 12.52 20.36 13.06
N GLU A 494 13.75 19.93 12.75
CA GLU A 494 14.40 18.80 13.42
C GLU A 494 14.72 19.13 14.88
N VAL A 495 15.18 20.36 15.14
CA VAL A 495 15.42 20.81 16.50
C VAL A 495 14.11 20.88 17.30
N ALA A 496 13.04 21.39 16.71
CA ALA A 496 11.71 21.40 17.31
C ALA A 496 11.24 19.98 17.65
N LYS A 497 11.40 19.02 16.74
CA LYS A 497 11.07 17.60 16.95
C LYS A 497 11.93 16.97 18.07
N LYS A 498 13.23 17.26 18.08
CA LYS A 498 14.18 16.73 19.08
C LYS A 498 13.85 17.13 20.53
N PHE A 499 13.29 18.31 20.73
CA PHE A 499 12.95 18.86 22.05
C PHE A 499 11.46 18.96 22.30
N SER A 500 10.63 18.33 21.47
CA SER A 500 9.16 18.33 21.57
C SER A 500 8.56 19.73 21.62
N CYS A 501 9.03 20.63 20.71
CA CYS A 501 8.57 22.00 20.60
C CYS A 501 7.66 22.18 19.38
N ASP A 502 6.72 23.11 19.45
CA ASP A 502 6.05 23.60 18.23
C ASP A 502 7.01 24.45 17.39
N THR A 503 7.17 24.13 16.12
CA THR A 503 8.14 24.76 15.22
C THR A 503 7.86 26.26 15.03
N ARG A 504 6.59 26.69 15.01
CA ARG A 504 6.23 28.11 14.84
C ARG A 504 6.47 28.90 16.11
N ALA A 505 6.15 28.32 17.25
CA ALA A 505 6.42 28.91 18.56
C ALA A 505 7.92 29.07 18.77
N LEU A 506 8.72 28.06 18.44
CA LEU A 506 10.18 28.09 18.51
C LEU A 506 10.77 29.14 17.58
N ALA A 507 10.27 29.26 16.34
CA ALA A 507 10.67 30.29 15.39
C ALA A 507 10.37 31.71 15.93
N LYS A 508 9.18 31.92 16.46
CA LYS A 508 8.75 33.21 17.05
C LYS A 508 9.60 33.59 18.27
N ALA A 509 9.89 32.64 19.15
CA ALA A 509 10.73 32.86 20.34
C ALA A 509 12.18 33.25 20.01
N ASN A 510 12.63 32.90 18.78
CA ASN A 510 13.98 33.17 18.31
C ASN A 510 14.05 34.21 17.17
N GLY A 511 12.96 34.91 16.87
CA GLY A 511 12.90 35.96 15.85
C GLY A 511 13.14 35.49 14.40
N LEU A 512 12.88 34.20 14.11
CA LEU A 512 13.08 33.62 12.79
C LEU A 512 11.87 33.88 11.88
N LYS A 513 12.12 34.39 10.67
CA LYS A 513 11.06 34.79 9.72
C LYS A 513 10.62 33.64 8.81
N ALA A 514 9.29 33.51 8.64
CA ALA A 514 8.69 32.63 7.64
C ALA A 514 9.04 33.10 6.20
N PRO A 515 8.98 32.21 5.18
CA PRO A 515 8.62 30.78 5.28
C PRO A 515 9.81 29.84 5.60
N ARG A 516 11.04 30.32 5.53
CA ARG A 516 12.23 29.45 5.55
C ARG A 516 12.79 29.13 6.93
N TYR A 517 12.45 29.89 7.98
CA TYR A 517 12.97 29.71 9.35
C TYR A 517 14.47 29.34 9.41
N ALA A 518 15.28 30.05 8.64
CA ALA A 518 16.67 29.69 8.42
C ALA A 518 17.50 29.82 9.71
N VAL A 519 18.21 28.75 10.05
CA VAL A 519 19.18 28.70 11.15
C VAL A 519 20.58 28.48 10.60
N LYS A 520 21.61 28.95 11.31
CA LYS A 520 23.01 28.80 10.93
C LYS A 520 23.74 27.87 11.88
N PRO A 521 24.67 27.03 11.41
CA PRO A 521 25.53 26.26 12.31
C PRO A 521 26.24 27.17 13.30
N GLY A 522 26.23 26.77 14.58
CA GLY A 522 26.77 27.58 15.68
C GLY A 522 25.82 28.57 16.31
N GLN A 523 24.68 28.87 15.71
CA GLN A 523 23.63 29.73 16.27
C GLN A 523 23.03 29.11 17.51
N ARG A 524 22.85 29.89 18.59
CA ARG A 524 22.09 29.45 19.78
C ARG A 524 20.63 29.81 19.61
N ILE A 525 19.74 28.87 19.86
CA ILE A 525 18.30 29.05 19.89
C ILE A 525 17.76 28.75 21.27
N LYS A 526 16.83 29.59 21.75
CA LYS A 526 16.13 29.41 23.01
C LYS A 526 15.03 28.37 22.85
N LEU A 527 15.00 27.36 23.73
CA LEU A 527 14.00 26.30 23.76
C LEU A 527 12.84 26.64 24.69
N SER A 528 12.30 27.86 24.59
CA SER A 528 11.18 28.30 25.42
C SER A 528 9.86 27.64 24.96
N GLY A 529 9.11 27.04 25.87
CA GLY A 529 7.85 26.36 25.57
C GLY A 529 8.04 24.97 24.92
N CYS A 530 9.15 24.30 25.22
CA CYS A 530 9.44 22.95 24.80
C CYS A 530 9.32 21.98 25.98
N GLY A 531 8.68 20.83 25.78
CA GLY A 531 8.69 19.72 26.73
C GLY A 531 7.62 19.78 27.84
N ASP A 532 6.49 20.42 27.58
CA ASP A 532 5.27 20.24 28.39
C ASP A 532 4.43 19.07 27.88
#